data_7e7d928c90a1df7ea94fbc165e373f6f
#
_entry.id   7e7d928c90a1df7ea94fbc165e373f6f
#
_cell.length_a   1.000
_cell.length_b   1.000
_cell.length_c   1.000
_cell.angle_alpha   90.00
_cell.angle_beta   90.00
_cell.angle_gamma   90.00
#
_symmetry.space_group_name_H-M   'P 1'
#
loop_
_entity.id
_entity.type
_entity.pdbx_description
1 polymer ?
#
loop_
_entity_poly.entity_id
_entity_poly.type
_entity_poly.pdbx_seq_one_letter_code
_entity_poly.pdbx_strand_id
1 'polypeptide(L)'
;MSGCRYVKYGLLLLSMAAMAGVAHAGTIVSDDGVVIDATAMETGASVVPSSAGTGRGAIENLSAEGVMLASVPMSELLTYRPMTASVGIESILGFDSRVRVYTNRFPQRAIGLITFGTSRCTGWLIGANTVVTAGHCVAQGGSNRFYDRTTYRFYAGRNGSSSPYGVCTVKALWTSSTWLSTGNDQYDWGALKLNCTVGNTVGTFGFFYTGSSLLNEPTVISGYPGDKPLDQWQSVDKVRVNQTKRLFYKNDTIGGMSGSPVFSDRPPGAPYASNGVYAMGIHTYGVYNGLPFSTHNHATRIDQALFNNLISIRNQP
;
A
#
# COMPACT_ATOMS: atom_id res chain seq x y z
N MET A 1 -53.17 42.65 -50.72
CA MET A 1 -52.18 43.15 -49.74
C MET A 1 -52.00 42.01 -48.68
N SER A 2 -51.07 41.15 -48.85
CA SER A 2 -50.91 39.97 -48.01
C SER A 2 -49.48 40.01 -47.38
N GLY A 3 -49.47 40.17 -46.06
CA GLY A 3 -48.26 40.25 -45.25
C GLY A 3 -47.77 38.90 -44.86
N CYS A 4 -46.61 38.52 -45.35
CA CYS A 4 -45.92 37.29 -44.99
C CYS A 4 -45.20 37.46 -43.65
N ARG A 5 -45.56 36.68 -42.65
CA ARG A 5 -44.88 36.63 -41.35
C ARG A 5 -43.77 35.56 -41.42
N TYR A 6 -42.52 35.97 -41.29
CA TYR A 6 -41.39 35.06 -41.10
C TYR A 6 -41.35 34.59 -39.65
N VAL A 7 -41.42 33.27 -39.44
CA VAL A 7 -41.16 32.60 -38.17
C VAL A 7 -39.68 32.27 -38.14
N LYS A 8 -38.91 32.91 -37.23
CA LYS A 8 -37.50 32.54 -36.95
C LYS A 8 -37.49 31.36 -36.02
N TYR A 9 -37.04 30.21 -36.55
CA TYR A 9 -36.66 29.07 -35.71
C TYR A 9 -35.28 29.37 -35.12
N GLY A 10 -35.23 29.58 -33.81
CA GLY A 10 -33.99 29.64 -33.05
C GLY A 10 -33.46 28.21 -32.86
N LEU A 11 -32.34 27.92 -33.46
CA LEU A 11 -31.59 26.68 -33.22
C LEU A 11 -30.94 26.76 -31.83
N LEU A 12 -31.50 26.04 -30.86
CA LEU A 12 -30.90 25.91 -29.53
C LEU A 12 -29.76 24.85 -29.67
N LEU A 13 -28.54 25.33 -29.82
CA LEU A 13 -27.33 24.47 -29.70
C LEU A 13 -27.18 24.15 -28.22
N LEU A 14 -27.62 22.93 -27.82
CA LEU A 14 -27.21 22.32 -26.56
C LEU A 14 -25.74 21.99 -26.70
N SER A 15 -24.88 22.79 -26.12
CA SER A 15 -23.49 22.43 -25.87
C SER A 15 -23.47 21.32 -24.81
N MET A 16 -23.31 20.08 -25.23
CA MET A 16 -22.83 19.02 -24.33
C MET A 16 -21.40 19.36 -23.92
N ALA A 17 -21.23 20.09 -22.84
CA ALA A 17 -20.00 20.15 -22.13
C ALA A 17 -19.72 18.72 -21.63
N ALA A 18 -18.79 18.01 -22.29
CA ALA A 18 -18.19 16.82 -21.73
C ALA A 18 -17.55 17.27 -20.42
N MET A 19 -18.21 17.00 -19.30
CA MET A 19 -17.57 17.04 -18.00
C MET A 19 -16.50 15.94 -18.01
N ALA A 20 -15.29 16.30 -18.42
CA ALA A 20 -14.11 15.54 -18.04
C ALA A 20 -14.10 15.59 -16.51
N GLY A 21 -14.53 14.50 -15.88
CA GLY A 21 -14.52 14.36 -14.45
C GLY A 21 -13.10 14.57 -13.98
N VAL A 22 -12.83 15.70 -13.31
CA VAL A 22 -11.58 15.92 -12.60
C VAL A 22 -11.51 14.82 -11.55
N ALA A 23 -10.66 13.82 -11.76
CA ALA A 23 -10.45 12.77 -10.78
C ALA A 23 -9.95 13.43 -9.49
N HIS A 24 -10.80 13.53 -8.50
CA HIS A 24 -10.46 14.08 -7.20
C HIS A 24 -9.47 13.13 -6.54
N ALA A 25 -8.36 13.64 -6.05
CA ALA A 25 -7.28 12.87 -5.42
C ALA A 25 -7.74 12.03 -4.21
N GLY A 26 -8.95 12.25 -3.71
CA GLY A 26 -9.57 11.53 -2.61
C GLY A 26 -10.47 10.35 -3.00
N THR A 27 -10.78 10.16 -4.27
CA THR A 27 -11.64 9.06 -4.71
C THR A 27 -10.86 7.74 -4.74
N ILE A 28 -11.40 6.72 -4.09
CA ILE A 28 -10.87 5.36 -4.07
C ILE A 28 -11.84 4.41 -4.75
N VAL A 29 -11.30 3.41 -5.38
CA VAL A 29 -12.07 2.42 -6.15
C VAL A 29 -11.62 1.01 -5.81
N SER A 30 -12.54 0.06 -5.87
CA SER A 30 -12.24 -1.36 -5.71
C SER A 30 -12.44 -2.13 -7.01
N ASP A 31 -11.89 -3.34 -7.07
CA ASP A 31 -11.99 -4.23 -8.22
C ASP A 31 -13.40 -4.82 -8.40
N ASP A 32 -14.26 -4.76 -7.38
CA ASP A 32 -15.67 -5.12 -7.42
C ASP A 32 -16.62 -3.94 -7.68
N GLY A 33 -16.04 -2.75 -8.00
CA GLY A 33 -16.78 -1.58 -8.47
C GLY A 33 -17.28 -0.63 -7.36
N VAL A 34 -16.88 -0.83 -6.11
CA VAL A 34 -17.20 0.14 -5.05
C VAL A 34 -16.37 1.42 -5.23
N VAL A 35 -17.02 2.55 -5.18
CA VAL A 35 -16.40 3.88 -5.28
C VAL A 35 -16.69 4.66 -4.00
N ILE A 36 -15.64 5.18 -3.36
CA ILE A 36 -15.76 5.99 -2.14
C ILE A 36 -15.06 7.32 -2.39
N ASP A 37 -15.77 8.43 -2.11
CA ASP A 37 -15.17 9.75 -2.03
C ASP A 37 -14.78 10.04 -0.58
N ALA A 38 -13.52 9.77 -0.27
CA ALA A 38 -12.99 9.96 1.08
C ALA A 38 -12.65 11.43 1.39
N THR A 39 -12.78 12.35 0.44
CA THR A 39 -12.56 13.78 0.67
C THR A 39 -13.60 14.39 1.61
N ALA A 40 -14.80 13.80 1.66
CA ALA A 40 -15.89 14.21 2.54
C ALA A 40 -15.72 13.74 4.00
N MET A 41 -14.74 12.87 4.27
CA MET A 41 -14.52 12.31 5.62
C MET A 41 -13.46 13.11 6.37
N GLU A 42 -13.87 14.19 7.00
CA GLU A 42 -13.05 14.82 8.04
C GLU A 42 -13.12 13.95 9.30
N THR A 43 -12.13 13.09 9.48
CA THR A 43 -12.09 12.18 10.64
C THR A 43 -11.71 12.90 11.94
N GLY A 44 -11.22 14.15 11.85
CA GLY A 44 -10.64 14.89 12.98
C GLY A 44 -9.37 14.26 13.55
N ALA A 45 -9.05 13.03 13.15
CA ALA A 45 -7.88 12.30 13.60
C ALA A 45 -6.72 12.45 12.61
N SER A 46 -5.51 12.53 13.11
CA SER A 46 -4.27 12.50 12.32
C SER A 46 -3.42 11.26 12.59
N VAL A 47 -3.88 10.40 13.50
CA VAL A 47 -3.15 9.22 13.99
C VAL A 47 -4.09 8.05 14.20
N VAL A 48 -3.66 6.87 13.76
CA VAL A 48 -4.25 5.57 14.11
C VAL A 48 -3.21 4.79 14.90
N PRO A 49 -3.46 4.38 16.14
CA PRO A 49 -2.50 3.64 16.95
C PRO A 49 -2.24 2.22 16.42
N SER A 50 -1.03 1.72 16.71
CA SER A 50 -0.68 0.33 16.46
C SER A 50 -1.28 -0.61 17.52
N SER A 51 -1.39 -1.88 17.18
CA SER A 51 -1.78 -2.96 18.07
C SER A 51 -0.85 -4.14 17.90
N ALA A 52 -0.31 -4.67 18.99
CA ALA A 52 0.55 -5.84 18.94
C ALA A 52 -0.23 -7.16 18.65
N GLY A 53 -1.56 -7.11 18.68
CA GLY A 53 -2.39 -8.32 18.54
C GLY A 53 -2.21 -9.28 19.71
N THR A 54 -2.78 -10.47 19.61
CA THR A 54 -2.66 -11.50 20.65
C THR A 54 -1.29 -12.16 20.71
N GLY A 55 -0.52 -12.09 19.63
CA GLY A 55 0.80 -12.69 19.49
C GLY A 55 0.83 -14.22 19.47
N ARG A 56 -0.28 -14.84 19.76
CA ARG A 56 -0.40 -16.31 19.75
C ARG A 56 -0.78 -16.72 18.35
N GLY A 57 0.22 -17.27 17.62
CA GLY A 57 -0.03 -17.88 16.34
C GLY A 57 -0.88 -19.11 16.57
N ALA A 58 -2.11 -19.04 16.14
CA ALA A 58 -2.87 -20.21 15.84
C ALA A 58 -3.86 -19.86 14.75
N ILE A 59 -3.94 -20.72 13.80
CA ILE A 59 -4.98 -20.90 12.81
C ILE A 59 -6.39 -20.93 13.49
N GLU A 60 -6.46 -21.05 14.79
CA GLU A 60 -7.65 -21.27 15.62
C GLU A 60 -8.72 -20.15 15.56
N ASN A 61 -8.36 -18.93 15.11
CA ASN A 61 -9.29 -17.79 15.02
C ASN A 61 -9.49 -17.26 13.59
N LEU A 62 -9.02 -17.99 12.59
CA LEU A 62 -9.26 -17.62 11.21
C LEU A 62 -10.57 -18.29 10.78
N SER A 63 -11.55 -17.50 10.35
CA SER A 63 -12.80 -18.08 9.82
C SER A 63 -12.50 -19.09 8.74
N ALA A 64 -13.13 -20.25 8.78
CA ALA A 64 -12.87 -21.38 7.87
C ALA A 64 -12.98 -21.03 6.38
N GLU A 65 -13.66 -19.93 6.04
CA GLU A 65 -13.90 -19.48 4.67
C GLU A 65 -12.73 -18.69 4.07
N GLY A 66 -11.86 -18.10 4.88
CA GLY A 66 -10.76 -17.23 4.41
C GLY A 66 -9.37 -17.85 4.50
N VAL A 67 -9.23 -19.00 5.16
CA VAL A 67 -7.96 -19.65 5.38
C VAL A 67 -7.76 -20.76 4.37
N MET A 68 -6.81 -20.55 3.49
CA MET A 68 -6.24 -21.64 2.70
C MET A 68 -5.24 -22.42 3.55
N LEU A 69 -5.32 -23.73 3.46
CA LEU A 69 -4.51 -24.68 4.21
C LEU A 69 -2.99 -24.39 4.18
N ALA A 70 -2.39 -24.86 5.23
CA ALA A 70 -0.95 -24.84 5.50
C ALA A 70 -0.04 -25.06 4.30
N SER A 71 1.05 -24.30 4.28
CA SER A 71 2.25 -24.48 3.48
C SER A 71 2.07 -24.62 1.95
N VAL A 72 2.05 -23.47 1.28
CA VAL A 72 2.49 -23.44 -0.12
C VAL A 72 3.98 -23.82 -0.13
N PRO A 73 4.42 -24.83 -0.90
CA PRO A 73 5.80 -25.23 -0.95
C PRO A 73 6.73 -24.08 -1.34
N MET A 74 7.95 -24.05 -0.77
CA MET A 74 8.95 -23.03 -1.11
C MET A 74 9.22 -22.98 -2.61
N SER A 75 9.25 -24.15 -3.27
CA SER A 75 9.45 -24.27 -4.72
C SER A 75 8.39 -23.53 -5.53
N GLU A 76 7.14 -23.55 -5.09
CA GLU A 76 6.05 -22.79 -5.73
C GLU A 76 6.21 -21.29 -5.49
N LEU A 77 6.51 -20.87 -4.26
CA LEU A 77 6.72 -19.46 -3.93
C LEU A 77 7.92 -18.84 -4.65
N LEU A 78 8.97 -19.62 -4.90
CA LEU A 78 10.14 -19.15 -5.67
C LEU A 78 9.84 -18.92 -7.15
N THR A 79 8.72 -19.40 -7.68
CA THR A 79 8.31 -19.13 -9.05
C THR A 79 7.73 -17.71 -9.24
N TYR A 80 7.26 -17.09 -8.16
CA TYR A 80 6.72 -15.73 -8.22
C TYR A 80 7.82 -14.71 -8.42
N ARG A 81 7.68 -13.89 -9.46
CA ARG A 81 8.63 -12.82 -9.77
C ARG A 81 8.39 -11.61 -8.88
N PRO A 82 9.45 -10.92 -8.45
CA PRO A 82 9.31 -9.63 -7.81
C PRO A 82 8.55 -8.68 -8.74
N MET A 83 7.51 -8.00 -8.20
CA MET A 83 6.87 -6.93 -8.92
C MET A 83 7.78 -5.72 -8.88
N THR A 84 8.12 -5.19 -10.03
CA THR A 84 8.82 -3.92 -10.17
C THR A 84 7.88 -2.94 -10.84
N ALA A 85 7.84 -1.71 -10.36
CA ALA A 85 7.16 -0.65 -11.07
C ALA A 85 7.78 -0.45 -12.45
N SER A 86 7.00 -0.02 -13.41
CA SER A 86 7.47 0.28 -14.77
C SER A 86 8.48 1.43 -14.81
N VAL A 87 8.61 2.19 -13.73
CA VAL A 87 9.53 3.32 -13.58
C VAL A 87 10.31 3.15 -12.27
N GLY A 88 11.64 3.04 -12.37
CA GLY A 88 12.53 2.97 -11.21
C GLY A 88 12.65 1.55 -10.63
N ILE A 89 13.83 0.97 -10.76
CA ILE A 89 14.19 -0.29 -10.11
C ILE A 89 14.56 0.04 -8.66
N GLU A 90 13.89 -0.56 -7.68
CA GLU A 90 14.30 -0.52 -6.28
C GLU A 90 15.79 -0.87 -6.17
N SER A 91 16.55 -0.13 -5.35
CA SER A 91 18.00 -0.10 -5.50
C SER A 91 18.74 -0.28 -4.18
N ILE A 92 19.86 -1.00 -4.28
CA ILE A 92 20.91 -1.01 -3.27
C ILE A 92 21.80 0.20 -3.50
N LEU A 93 21.97 1.04 -2.48
CA LEU A 93 22.69 2.31 -2.56
C LEU A 93 24.05 2.22 -1.87
N GLY A 94 24.99 1.56 -2.54
CA GLY A 94 26.32 1.29 -2.02
C GLY A 94 26.45 -0.10 -1.45
N PHE A 95 26.87 -0.25 -0.19
CA PHE A 95 26.95 -1.54 0.49
C PHE A 95 25.54 -1.99 0.91
N ASP A 96 25.19 -3.26 0.63
CA ASP A 96 23.89 -3.83 1.02
C ASP A 96 23.77 -3.90 2.55
N SER A 97 23.00 -2.97 3.11
CA SER A 97 22.79 -2.82 4.55
C SER A 97 21.60 -3.63 5.08
N ARG A 98 20.91 -4.38 4.21
CA ARG A 98 19.75 -5.17 4.63
C ARG A 98 20.16 -6.33 5.54
N VAL A 99 19.41 -6.50 6.61
CA VAL A 99 19.56 -7.63 7.55
C VAL A 99 18.30 -8.49 7.56
N ARG A 100 18.48 -9.80 7.68
CA ARG A 100 17.36 -10.72 7.89
C ARG A 100 16.73 -10.47 9.25
N VAL A 101 15.40 -10.49 9.34
CA VAL A 101 14.66 -10.29 10.59
C VAL A 101 13.77 -11.49 10.91
N TYR A 102 13.52 -11.69 12.19
CA TYR A 102 12.62 -12.74 12.67
C TYR A 102 11.18 -12.24 12.68
N THR A 103 10.29 -13.03 12.10
CA THR A 103 8.87 -12.63 11.89
C THR A 103 7.92 -13.12 12.98
N ASN A 104 8.43 -13.63 14.10
CA ASN A 104 7.63 -14.11 15.23
C ASN A 104 7.27 -13.01 16.23
N ARG A 105 7.75 -11.76 16.01
CA ARG A 105 7.49 -10.62 16.88
C ARG A 105 6.83 -9.49 16.09
N PHE A 106 6.02 -8.70 16.77
CA PHE A 106 5.52 -7.43 16.25
C PHE A 106 6.68 -6.41 16.25
N PRO A 107 6.81 -5.57 15.20
CA PRO A 107 5.88 -5.42 14.07
C PRO A 107 6.11 -6.38 12.89
N GLN A 108 7.22 -7.12 12.83
CA GLN A 108 7.60 -7.91 11.65
C GLN A 108 6.56 -8.97 11.28
N ARG A 109 5.86 -9.56 12.24
CA ARG A 109 4.79 -10.54 11.97
C ARG A 109 3.55 -9.93 11.30
N ALA A 110 3.34 -8.61 11.42
CA ALA A 110 2.25 -7.88 10.78
C ALA A 110 2.60 -7.41 9.35
N ILE A 111 3.83 -7.68 8.89
CA ILE A 111 4.26 -7.50 7.50
C ILE A 111 4.21 -8.87 6.82
N GLY A 112 3.65 -8.93 5.62
CA GLY A 112 3.45 -10.20 4.91
C GLY A 112 3.90 -10.16 3.46
N LEU A 113 4.22 -11.34 2.94
CA LEU A 113 4.40 -11.59 1.52
C LEU A 113 3.03 -11.56 0.84
N ILE A 114 2.93 -10.87 -0.28
CA ILE A 114 1.80 -10.93 -1.21
C ILE A 114 2.26 -11.67 -2.46
N THR A 115 1.48 -12.66 -2.91
CA THR A 115 1.66 -13.30 -4.22
C THR A 115 0.40 -13.14 -5.05
N PHE A 116 0.56 -12.95 -6.36
CA PHE A 116 -0.55 -12.82 -7.30
C PHE A 116 -0.10 -13.09 -8.74
N GLY A 117 -0.91 -13.79 -9.53
CA GLY A 117 -0.50 -14.23 -10.85
C GLY A 117 0.85 -14.95 -10.80
N THR A 118 1.88 -14.35 -11.41
CA THR A 118 3.29 -14.79 -11.34
C THR A 118 4.18 -13.80 -10.57
N SER A 119 3.58 -12.86 -9.84
CA SER A 119 4.27 -11.72 -9.21
C SER A 119 4.20 -11.79 -7.69
N ARG A 120 5.08 -11.04 -7.02
CA ARG A 120 5.08 -10.88 -5.57
C ARG A 120 5.42 -9.46 -5.14
N CYS A 121 4.84 -9.06 -4.03
CA CYS A 121 5.03 -7.79 -3.34
C CYS A 121 5.10 -7.99 -1.82
N THR A 122 5.22 -6.92 -1.10
CA THR A 122 5.09 -6.84 0.36
C THR A 122 3.84 -6.06 0.72
N GLY A 123 3.21 -6.39 1.84
CA GLY A 123 2.13 -5.62 2.43
C GLY A 123 2.17 -5.67 3.94
N TRP A 124 1.40 -4.82 4.59
CA TRP A 124 1.36 -4.71 6.04
C TRP A 124 -0.05 -4.40 6.53
N LEU A 125 -0.40 -4.93 7.70
CA LEU A 125 -1.76 -4.88 8.26
C LEU A 125 -2.01 -3.57 8.99
N ILE A 126 -3.17 -2.95 8.72
CA ILE A 126 -3.70 -1.75 9.41
C ILE A 126 -5.03 -2.01 10.12
N GLY A 127 -5.59 -3.19 9.97
CA GLY A 127 -6.84 -3.65 10.57
C GLY A 127 -6.88 -5.16 10.64
N ALA A 128 -7.95 -5.71 11.20
CA ALA A 128 -8.12 -7.16 11.34
C ALA A 128 -7.92 -7.90 10.00
N ASN A 129 -8.46 -7.34 8.91
CA ASN A 129 -8.50 -7.92 7.57
C ASN A 129 -8.01 -6.95 6.48
N THR A 130 -7.30 -5.88 6.82
CA THR A 130 -6.90 -4.84 5.85
C THR A 130 -5.39 -4.73 5.76
N VAL A 131 -4.87 -4.96 4.57
CA VAL A 131 -3.44 -4.88 4.22
C VAL A 131 -3.21 -3.67 3.32
N VAL A 132 -2.17 -2.89 3.58
CA VAL A 132 -1.67 -1.82 2.72
C VAL A 132 -0.50 -2.32 1.90
N THR A 133 -0.42 -1.88 0.65
CA THR A 133 0.65 -2.21 -0.31
C THR A 133 0.81 -1.07 -1.33
N ALA A 134 1.66 -1.23 -2.34
CA ALA A 134 1.77 -0.30 -3.46
C ALA A 134 0.61 -0.45 -4.46
N GLY A 135 0.29 0.60 -5.19
CA GLY A 135 -0.75 0.59 -6.21
C GLY A 135 -0.43 -0.34 -7.37
N HIS A 136 0.83 -0.34 -7.81
CA HIS A 136 1.30 -1.27 -8.85
C HIS A 136 1.29 -2.75 -8.41
N CYS A 137 1.08 -3.04 -7.13
CA CYS A 137 0.85 -4.39 -6.62
C CYS A 137 -0.62 -4.82 -6.67
N VAL A 138 -1.55 -3.95 -7.00
CA VAL A 138 -2.99 -4.28 -7.11
C VAL A 138 -3.59 -3.98 -8.47
N ALA A 139 -3.01 -3.02 -9.20
CA ALA A 139 -3.51 -2.59 -10.50
C ALA A 139 -2.38 -2.06 -11.38
N GLN A 140 -2.48 -2.27 -12.68
CA GLN A 140 -1.61 -1.62 -13.64
C GLN A 140 -2.00 -0.14 -13.75
N GLY A 141 -1.11 0.76 -13.30
CA GLY A 141 -1.34 2.20 -13.35
C GLY A 141 -1.63 2.71 -14.76
N GLY A 142 -2.61 3.60 -14.90
CA GLY A 142 -3.00 4.19 -16.18
C GLY A 142 -3.80 3.27 -17.09
N SER A 143 -4.14 2.06 -16.65
CA SER A 143 -4.82 1.06 -17.50
C SER A 143 -6.31 0.91 -17.23
N ASN A 144 -6.82 1.50 -16.14
CA ASN A 144 -8.16 1.26 -15.60
C ASN A 144 -8.44 -0.23 -15.30
N ARG A 145 -7.39 -1.01 -14.98
CA ARG A 145 -7.50 -2.46 -14.77
C ARG A 145 -6.80 -2.89 -13.49
N PHE A 146 -7.54 -3.57 -12.62
CA PHE A 146 -6.99 -4.35 -11.53
C PHE A 146 -6.44 -5.69 -12.03
N TYR A 147 -5.53 -6.26 -11.25
CA TYR A 147 -5.14 -7.65 -11.46
C TYR A 147 -6.23 -8.60 -10.95
N ASP A 148 -6.15 -9.86 -11.36
CA ASP A 148 -7.11 -10.89 -10.92
C ASP A 148 -6.94 -11.22 -9.43
N ARG A 149 -7.87 -10.73 -8.60
CA ARG A 149 -7.83 -10.91 -7.15
C ARG A 149 -7.90 -12.37 -6.71
N THR A 150 -8.47 -13.27 -7.52
CA THR A 150 -8.59 -14.69 -7.17
C THR A 150 -7.23 -15.37 -7.03
N THR A 151 -6.21 -14.81 -7.68
CA THR A 151 -4.82 -15.29 -7.63
C THR A 151 -4.06 -14.81 -6.40
N TYR A 152 -4.60 -13.83 -5.64
CA TYR A 152 -3.90 -13.22 -4.51
C TYR A 152 -3.87 -14.12 -3.28
N ARG A 153 -2.70 -14.12 -2.64
CA ARG A 153 -2.47 -14.75 -1.33
C ARG A 153 -1.64 -13.81 -0.46
N PHE A 154 -2.02 -13.69 0.80
CA PHE A 154 -1.28 -12.92 1.80
C PHE A 154 -0.77 -13.85 2.89
N TYR A 155 0.53 -13.77 3.17
CA TYR A 155 1.25 -14.60 4.14
C TYR A 155 1.84 -13.69 5.23
N ALA A 156 1.09 -13.46 6.30
CA ALA A 156 1.58 -12.64 7.42
C ALA A 156 2.81 -13.29 8.06
N GLY A 157 3.85 -12.50 8.33
CA GLY A 157 5.05 -12.96 9.00
C GLY A 157 5.72 -14.17 8.35
N ARG A 158 5.64 -14.31 7.02
CA ARG A 158 6.31 -15.40 6.29
C ARG A 158 7.79 -15.50 6.67
N ASN A 159 8.28 -16.72 6.92
CA ASN A 159 9.66 -16.98 7.31
C ASN A 159 10.19 -18.21 6.55
N GLY A 160 10.89 -17.98 5.47
CA GLY A 160 11.38 -19.02 4.58
C GLY A 160 10.25 -19.91 4.08
N SER A 161 10.29 -21.19 4.39
CA SER A 161 9.25 -22.18 4.05
C SER A 161 8.02 -22.12 4.96
N SER A 162 8.09 -21.41 6.09
CA SER A 162 7.02 -21.38 7.11
C SER A 162 6.03 -20.23 6.89
N SER A 163 4.73 -20.53 6.99
CA SER A 163 3.63 -19.57 7.09
C SER A 163 3.00 -19.70 8.48
N PRO A 164 3.62 -19.14 9.52
CA PRO A 164 3.24 -19.41 10.92
C PRO A 164 1.84 -18.94 11.27
N TYR A 165 1.26 -18.04 10.47
CA TYR A 165 -0.08 -17.47 10.67
C TYR A 165 -1.05 -17.85 9.54
N GLY A 166 -0.74 -18.91 8.79
CA GLY A 166 -1.54 -19.39 7.66
C GLY A 166 -1.42 -18.49 6.43
N VAL A 167 -2.38 -18.69 5.52
CA VAL A 167 -2.46 -18.00 4.23
C VAL A 167 -3.87 -17.45 4.07
N CYS A 168 -4.01 -16.18 3.77
CA CYS A 168 -5.30 -15.54 3.54
C CYS A 168 -5.55 -15.29 2.05
N THR A 169 -6.74 -15.59 1.58
CA THR A 169 -7.23 -15.14 0.28
C THR A 169 -7.72 -13.69 0.35
N VAL A 170 -7.93 -13.07 -0.79
CA VAL A 170 -8.29 -11.65 -0.89
C VAL A 170 -9.75 -11.49 -1.34
N LYS A 171 -10.48 -10.65 -0.61
CA LYS A 171 -11.89 -10.32 -0.87
C LYS A 171 -12.04 -9.16 -1.85
N ALA A 172 -11.19 -8.13 -1.74
CA ALA A 172 -11.21 -6.97 -2.62
C ALA A 172 -9.83 -6.33 -2.73
N LEU A 173 -9.55 -5.73 -3.89
CA LEU A 173 -8.40 -4.89 -4.17
C LEU A 173 -8.84 -3.43 -4.21
N TRP A 174 -8.04 -2.52 -3.68
CA TRP A 174 -8.34 -1.09 -3.60
C TRP A 174 -7.15 -0.25 -4.05
N THR A 175 -7.43 0.85 -4.75
CA THR A 175 -6.43 1.88 -5.06
C THR A 175 -7.10 3.23 -5.30
N SER A 176 -6.31 4.29 -5.54
CA SER A 176 -6.86 5.58 -5.96
C SER A 176 -7.34 5.54 -7.42
N SER A 177 -8.42 6.25 -7.71
CA SER A 177 -8.88 6.44 -9.09
C SER A 177 -7.80 7.11 -9.95
N THR A 178 -6.99 7.99 -9.37
CA THR A 178 -5.88 8.67 -10.06
C THR A 178 -4.79 7.68 -10.47
N TRP A 179 -4.36 6.77 -9.58
CA TRP A 179 -3.41 5.71 -9.97
C TRP A 179 -3.98 4.85 -11.10
N LEU A 180 -5.22 4.39 -10.92
CA LEU A 180 -5.86 3.47 -11.86
C LEU A 180 -6.00 4.06 -13.26
N SER A 181 -6.37 5.35 -13.35
CA SER A 181 -6.65 6.01 -14.64
C SER A 181 -5.43 6.68 -15.28
N THR A 182 -4.45 7.14 -14.51
CA THR A 182 -3.34 7.95 -15.04
C THR A 182 -1.96 7.31 -14.87
N GLY A 183 -1.81 6.37 -13.92
CA GLY A 183 -0.50 5.83 -13.54
C GLY A 183 0.41 6.86 -12.85
N ASN A 184 -0.15 7.94 -12.29
CA ASN A 184 0.63 8.94 -11.58
C ASN A 184 1.25 8.34 -10.31
N ASP A 185 2.57 8.24 -10.27
CA ASP A 185 3.36 7.58 -9.24
C ASP A 185 3.22 8.21 -7.83
N GLN A 186 2.73 9.45 -7.74
CA GLN A 186 2.39 10.08 -6.45
C GLN A 186 1.16 9.46 -5.78
N TYR A 187 0.40 8.68 -6.53
CA TYR A 187 -0.80 7.97 -6.08
C TYR A 187 -0.64 6.45 -6.14
N ASP A 188 0.61 5.99 -6.27
CA ASP A 188 0.95 4.56 -6.26
C ASP A 188 0.84 3.98 -4.85
N TRP A 189 -0.38 3.67 -4.45
CA TRP A 189 -0.72 2.97 -3.21
C TRP A 189 -1.93 2.08 -3.45
N GLY A 190 -2.00 1.00 -2.72
CA GLY A 190 -3.10 0.05 -2.79
C GLY A 190 -3.41 -0.59 -1.44
N ALA A 191 -4.51 -1.29 -1.40
CA ALA A 191 -4.88 -2.09 -0.24
C ALA A 191 -5.62 -3.36 -0.63
N LEU A 192 -5.57 -4.36 0.24
CA LEU A 192 -6.28 -5.62 0.13
C LEU A 192 -7.27 -5.75 1.30
N LYS A 193 -8.49 -6.20 1.03
CA LYS A 193 -9.36 -6.76 2.05
C LYS A 193 -9.19 -8.27 2.02
N LEU A 194 -8.88 -8.84 3.17
CA LEU A 194 -8.67 -10.29 3.31
C LEU A 194 -9.97 -11.00 3.68
N ASN A 195 -10.07 -12.27 3.32
CA ASN A 195 -11.13 -13.17 3.79
C ASN A 195 -10.84 -13.77 5.19
N CYS A 196 -9.86 -13.22 5.91
CA CYS A 196 -9.44 -13.65 7.24
C CYS A 196 -9.19 -12.44 8.14
N THR A 197 -9.13 -12.65 9.45
CA THR A 197 -8.89 -11.60 10.45
C THR A 197 -7.53 -11.75 11.12
N VAL A 198 -6.52 -12.12 10.34
CA VAL A 198 -5.17 -12.40 10.84
C VAL A 198 -4.54 -11.24 11.61
N GLY A 199 -4.95 -9.99 11.34
CA GLY A 199 -4.49 -8.80 12.05
C GLY A 199 -4.78 -8.83 13.56
N ASN A 200 -5.85 -9.50 13.99
CA ASN A 200 -6.14 -9.67 15.42
C ASN A 200 -5.05 -10.50 16.13
N THR A 201 -4.46 -11.45 15.41
CA THR A 201 -3.40 -12.32 15.93
C THR A 201 -2.03 -11.67 15.83
N VAL A 202 -1.68 -11.16 14.65
CA VAL A 202 -0.31 -10.69 14.38
C VAL A 202 -0.10 -9.22 14.76
N GLY A 203 -1.18 -8.48 15.01
CA GLY A 203 -1.16 -7.04 15.27
C GLY A 203 -1.31 -6.21 14.01
N THR A 204 -1.38 -4.91 14.21
CA THR A 204 -1.59 -3.91 13.14
C THR A 204 -0.67 -2.73 13.36
N PHE A 205 -0.14 -2.20 12.28
CA PHE A 205 0.58 -0.94 12.29
C PHE A 205 -0.35 0.21 12.64
N GLY A 206 0.17 1.14 13.43
CA GLY A 206 -0.34 2.49 13.44
C GLY A 206 0.13 3.24 12.20
N PHE A 207 -0.56 4.30 11.86
CA PHE A 207 -0.15 5.20 10.80
C PHE A 207 -0.60 6.63 11.10
N PHE A 208 0.08 7.60 10.54
CA PHE A 208 -0.23 9.00 10.79
C PHE A 208 0.06 9.86 9.55
N TYR A 209 -0.54 11.04 9.53
CA TYR A 209 -0.14 12.11 8.64
C TYR A 209 0.21 13.39 9.42
N THR A 210 1.01 14.22 8.81
CA THR A 210 1.32 15.55 9.32
C THR A 210 1.54 16.51 8.16
N GLY A 211 1.14 17.77 8.34
CA GLY A 211 1.50 18.87 7.43
C GLY A 211 2.94 19.33 7.56
N SER A 212 3.61 18.96 8.67
CA SER A 212 4.99 19.30 8.94
C SER A 212 5.97 18.43 8.15
N SER A 213 7.21 18.88 8.06
CA SER A 213 8.29 18.12 7.44
C SER A 213 8.64 16.89 8.27
N LEU A 214 8.83 15.77 7.60
CA LEU A 214 9.37 14.53 8.17
C LEU A 214 10.88 14.39 7.94
N LEU A 215 11.57 15.45 7.52
CA LEU A 215 13.02 15.43 7.31
C LEU A 215 13.75 14.94 8.56
N ASN A 216 14.68 14.02 8.39
CA ASN A 216 15.44 13.32 9.43
C ASN A 216 14.65 12.36 10.33
N GLU A 217 13.34 12.16 10.11
CA GLU A 217 12.62 11.09 10.81
C GLU A 217 13.25 9.73 10.48
N PRO A 218 13.49 8.88 11.47
CA PRO A 218 14.02 7.53 11.25
C PRO A 218 13.10 6.73 10.34
N THR A 219 13.69 5.94 9.44
CA THR A 219 12.97 5.04 8.55
C THR A 219 13.45 3.61 8.72
N VAL A 220 12.50 2.72 8.95
CA VAL A 220 12.68 1.27 8.85
C VAL A 220 11.82 0.80 7.68
N ILE A 221 12.43 0.03 6.77
CA ILE A 221 11.71 -0.65 5.68
C ILE A 221 11.97 -2.13 5.81
N SER A 222 10.90 -2.90 5.91
CA SER A 222 10.98 -4.36 6.06
C SER A 222 10.03 -5.03 5.07
N GLY A 223 10.53 -6.04 4.34
CA GLY A 223 9.76 -6.69 3.30
C GLY A 223 10.42 -7.96 2.75
N TYR A 224 9.95 -8.40 1.59
CA TYR A 224 10.32 -9.67 0.96
C TYR A 224 11.04 -9.44 -0.38
N PRO A 225 12.36 -9.17 -0.34
CA PRO A 225 13.13 -8.84 -1.54
C PRO A 225 13.27 -10.04 -2.47
N GLY A 226 13.38 -9.74 -3.77
CA GLY A 226 13.45 -10.74 -4.81
C GLY A 226 14.78 -11.45 -4.97
N ASP A 227 15.85 -10.84 -4.47
CA ASP A 227 17.23 -11.31 -4.56
C ASP A 227 17.70 -12.11 -3.34
N LYS A 228 16.84 -12.29 -2.35
CA LYS A 228 17.11 -13.03 -1.12
C LYS A 228 16.14 -14.22 -0.99
N PRO A 229 16.44 -15.21 -0.13
CA PRO A 229 15.46 -16.21 0.27
C PRO A 229 14.17 -15.56 0.78
N LEU A 230 13.04 -16.30 0.72
CA LEU A 230 11.71 -15.80 1.13
C LEU A 230 11.60 -15.55 2.65
N ASP A 231 12.63 -14.97 3.20
CA ASP A 231 12.67 -14.40 4.53
C ASP A 231 12.36 -12.91 4.46
N GLN A 232 11.97 -12.33 5.57
CA GLN A 232 11.81 -10.90 5.68
C GLN A 232 13.16 -10.23 5.94
N TRP A 233 13.44 -9.17 5.19
CA TRP A 233 14.67 -8.40 5.26
C TRP A 233 14.35 -6.95 5.55
N GLN A 234 15.23 -6.29 6.29
CA GLN A 234 15.03 -4.94 6.79
C GLN A 234 16.26 -4.09 6.56
N SER A 235 16.05 -2.83 6.22
CA SER A 235 17.08 -1.77 6.23
C SER A 235 16.60 -0.57 7.04
N VAL A 236 17.56 0.22 7.53
CA VAL A 236 17.31 1.41 8.35
C VAL A 236 18.03 2.62 7.78
N ASP A 237 17.38 3.76 7.81
CA ASP A 237 17.92 5.07 7.43
C ASP A 237 17.05 6.16 8.07
N LYS A 238 16.91 7.29 7.38
CA LYS A 238 16.04 8.41 7.74
C LYS A 238 15.48 9.07 6.47
N VAL A 239 14.44 9.85 6.62
CA VAL A 239 13.95 10.71 5.54
C VAL A 239 15.03 11.73 5.16
N ARG A 240 15.51 11.67 3.94
CA ARG A 240 16.57 12.52 3.38
C ARG A 240 16.01 13.70 2.59
N VAL A 241 14.87 13.49 1.90
CA VAL A 241 14.13 14.55 1.22
C VAL A 241 12.64 14.34 1.48
N ASN A 242 11.94 15.40 1.85
CA ASN A 242 10.52 15.39 2.12
C ASN A 242 9.78 16.24 1.10
N GLN A 243 8.86 15.64 0.38
CA GLN A 243 7.92 16.30 -0.51
C GLN A 243 6.48 16.08 -0.02
N THR A 244 5.53 16.79 -0.61
CA THR A 244 4.11 16.70 -0.20
C THR A 244 3.59 15.26 -0.27
N LYS A 245 3.91 14.53 -1.34
CA LYS A 245 3.41 13.17 -1.59
C LYS A 245 4.50 12.10 -1.61
N ARG A 246 5.78 12.45 -1.36
CA ARG A 246 6.89 11.50 -1.40
C ARG A 246 7.85 11.69 -0.25
N LEU A 247 8.41 10.58 0.21
CA LEU A 247 9.53 10.52 1.15
C LEU A 247 10.70 9.82 0.47
N PHE A 248 11.89 10.42 0.55
CA PHE A 248 13.11 9.87 -0.05
C PHE A 248 14.10 9.50 1.04
N TYR A 249 14.77 8.37 0.87
CA TYR A 249 15.68 7.77 1.84
C TYR A 249 16.75 6.92 1.14
N LYS A 250 17.71 6.45 1.89
CA LYS A 250 18.78 5.55 1.42
C LYS A 250 18.65 4.13 1.98
N ASN A 251 17.49 3.76 2.52
CA ASN A 251 17.22 2.37 2.83
C ASN A 251 17.44 1.52 1.58
N ASP A 252 18.23 0.44 1.71
CA ASP A 252 18.39 -0.51 0.62
C ASP A 252 17.14 -1.33 0.42
N THR A 253 16.67 -1.39 -0.81
CA THR A 253 15.49 -2.14 -1.23
C THR A 253 15.74 -2.80 -2.56
N ILE A 254 14.96 -3.81 -2.90
CA ILE A 254 14.99 -4.48 -4.20
C ILE A 254 13.58 -4.96 -4.56
N GLY A 255 13.32 -5.20 -5.84
CA GLY A 255 12.04 -5.70 -6.34
C GLY A 255 11.45 -6.82 -5.49
N GLY A 256 10.15 -6.70 -5.15
CA GLY A 256 9.44 -7.52 -4.17
C GLY A 256 9.25 -6.82 -2.80
N MET A 257 10.05 -5.81 -2.48
CA MET A 257 9.83 -4.96 -1.30
C MET A 257 8.80 -3.85 -1.56
N SER A 258 8.34 -3.68 -2.80
CA SER A 258 7.21 -2.82 -3.16
C SER A 258 6.02 -3.04 -2.23
N GLY A 259 5.46 -1.98 -1.67
CA GLY A 259 4.38 -2.02 -0.70
C GLY A 259 4.82 -2.16 0.75
N SER A 260 6.12 -2.28 1.04
CA SER A 260 6.62 -2.30 2.42
C SER A 260 6.24 -1.04 3.18
N PRO A 261 5.98 -1.13 4.50
CA PRO A 261 5.80 0.05 5.33
C PRO A 261 7.12 0.82 5.43
N VAL A 262 7.04 2.15 5.31
CA VAL A 262 8.09 3.05 5.77
C VAL A 262 7.68 3.51 7.16
N PHE A 263 8.34 3.00 8.19
CA PHE A 263 7.89 3.16 9.56
C PHE A 263 9.02 3.48 10.54
N SER A 264 8.63 3.88 11.74
CA SER A 264 9.53 3.97 12.90
C SER A 264 8.82 3.45 14.15
N ASP A 265 9.62 2.92 15.09
CA ASP A 265 9.19 2.72 16.46
C ASP A 265 9.38 4.05 17.21
N ARG A 266 8.26 4.63 17.62
CA ARG A 266 8.25 6.00 18.17
C ARG A 266 8.17 5.95 19.69
N PRO A 267 9.12 6.60 20.39
CA PRO A 267 9.12 6.62 21.84
C PRO A 267 7.93 7.44 22.38
N PRO A 268 7.60 7.29 23.68
CA PRO A 268 6.68 8.18 24.35
C PRO A 268 7.08 9.65 24.18
N GLY A 269 6.11 10.52 23.87
CA GLY A 269 6.34 11.94 23.68
C GLY A 269 6.90 12.34 22.30
N ALA A 270 7.11 11.39 21.36
CA ALA A 270 7.47 11.72 19.99
C ALA A 270 6.39 12.58 19.33
N PRO A 271 6.76 13.55 18.46
CA PRO A 271 5.78 14.41 17.79
C PRO A 271 4.90 13.61 16.84
N TYR A 272 3.66 14.08 16.62
CA TYR A 272 2.63 13.56 15.70
C TYR A 272 2.03 12.21 16.10
N ALA A 273 2.86 11.20 16.38
CA ALA A 273 2.47 9.87 16.84
C ALA A 273 3.53 9.35 17.81
N SER A 274 3.13 8.81 18.94
CA SER A 274 4.05 8.38 19.99
C SER A 274 3.65 7.05 20.60
N ASN A 275 4.65 6.39 21.25
CA ASN A 275 4.46 5.15 21.98
C ASN A 275 3.93 4.00 21.11
N GLY A 276 4.67 3.65 20.06
CA GLY A 276 4.35 2.52 19.20
C GLY A 276 4.94 2.59 17.80
N VAL A 277 4.57 1.63 16.98
CA VAL A 277 5.05 1.47 15.61
C VAL A 277 4.10 2.15 14.65
N TYR A 278 4.62 3.13 13.91
CA TYR A 278 3.81 3.95 13.01
C TYR A 278 4.43 4.05 11.63
N ALA A 279 3.63 3.77 10.60
CA ALA A 279 3.97 4.02 9.22
C ALA A 279 3.70 5.48 8.84
N MET A 280 4.61 6.05 8.03
CA MET A 280 4.53 7.39 7.47
C MET A 280 4.54 7.38 5.93
N GLY A 281 4.74 6.20 5.31
CA GLY A 281 4.76 6.02 3.87
C GLY A 281 4.68 4.56 3.45
N ILE A 282 4.50 4.36 2.15
CA ILE A 282 4.43 3.06 1.48
C ILE A 282 5.58 3.03 0.48
N HIS A 283 6.54 2.10 0.63
CA HIS A 283 7.67 1.98 -0.29
C HIS A 283 7.19 1.56 -1.68
N THR A 284 7.62 2.30 -2.71
CA THR A 284 7.13 2.09 -4.08
C THR A 284 8.23 1.98 -5.12
N TYR A 285 9.31 2.79 -5.03
CA TYR A 285 10.28 2.88 -6.11
C TYR A 285 11.73 2.98 -5.63
N GLY A 286 12.64 2.51 -6.48
CA GLY A 286 14.05 2.74 -6.41
C GLY A 286 14.52 4.00 -7.13
N VAL A 287 15.77 3.99 -7.59
CA VAL A 287 16.39 5.12 -8.28
C VAL A 287 16.01 5.16 -9.76
N TYR A 288 15.80 6.39 -10.28
CA TYR A 288 15.65 6.67 -11.69
C TYR A 288 16.11 8.12 -12.00
N ASN A 289 15.95 8.59 -13.23
CA ASN A 289 16.53 9.85 -13.68
C ASN A 289 16.07 11.10 -12.90
N GLY A 290 17.01 12.01 -12.66
CA GLY A 290 16.77 13.30 -12.03
C GLY A 290 16.89 13.28 -10.50
N LEU A 291 17.33 14.39 -9.89
CA LEU A 291 17.37 14.53 -8.44
C LEU A 291 15.98 14.84 -7.88
N PRO A 292 15.61 14.29 -6.71
CA PRO A 292 16.41 13.37 -5.85
C PRO A 292 16.31 11.90 -6.26
N PHE A 293 15.56 11.56 -7.31
CA PHE A 293 15.24 10.20 -7.73
C PHE A 293 16.46 9.37 -8.15
N SER A 294 17.49 9.99 -8.70
CA SER A 294 18.72 9.30 -9.12
C SER A 294 19.63 8.86 -7.98
N THR A 295 19.33 9.26 -6.75
CA THR A 295 20.19 9.04 -5.58
C THR A 295 19.49 8.50 -4.35
N HIS A 296 18.16 8.30 -4.44
CA HIS A 296 17.34 7.85 -3.32
C HIS A 296 16.25 6.91 -3.76
N ASN A 297 16.01 5.87 -2.98
CA ASN A 297 14.76 5.12 -3.00
C ASN A 297 13.64 5.99 -2.40
N HIS A 298 12.38 5.70 -2.73
CA HIS A 298 11.30 6.56 -2.23
C HIS A 298 9.97 5.84 -2.04
N ALA A 299 9.09 6.53 -1.32
CA ALA A 299 7.77 6.07 -0.94
C ALA A 299 6.69 7.07 -1.32
N THR A 300 5.47 6.59 -1.51
CA THR A 300 4.26 7.40 -1.39
C THR A 300 4.09 7.79 0.08
N ARG A 301 4.11 9.10 0.37
CA ARG A 301 3.92 9.64 1.72
C ARG A 301 2.46 9.50 2.13
N ILE A 302 2.21 9.12 3.38
CA ILE A 302 0.87 9.19 3.96
C ILE A 302 0.59 10.67 4.24
N ASP A 303 -0.12 11.32 3.32
CA ASP A 303 -0.72 12.63 3.50
C ASP A 303 -2.16 12.50 4.05
N GLN A 304 -2.84 13.62 4.29
CA GLN A 304 -4.20 13.60 4.84
C GLN A 304 -5.18 12.82 3.95
N ALA A 305 -5.08 12.98 2.62
CA ALA A 305 -5.97 12.30 1.69
C ALA A 305 -5.76 10.77 1.73
N LEU A 306 -4.52 10.32 1.68
CA LEU A 306 -4.20 8.90 1.78
C LEU A 306 -4.57 8.34 3.16
N PHE A 307 -4.34 9.08 4.25
CA PHE A 307 -4.76 8.70 5.59
C PHE A 307 -6.27 8.44 5.67
N ASN A 308 -7.10 9.36 5.16
CA ASN A 308 -8.55 9.21 5.12
C ASN A 308 -8.98 8.02 4.25
N ASN A 309 -8.32 7.82 3.11
CA ASN A 309 -8.56 6.67 2.23
C ASN A 309 -8.29 5.35 2.96
N LEU A 310 -7.17 5.24 3.66
CA LEU A 310 -6.83 4.04 4.42
C LEU A 310 -7.83 3.74 5.54
N ILE A 311 -8.32 4.77 6.26
CA ILE A 311 -9.38 4.62 7.25
C ILE A 311 -10.67 4.14 6.58
N SER A 312 -11.06 4.75 5.46
CA SER A 312 -12.27 4.37 4.74
C SER A 312 -12.24 2.91 4.30
N ILE A 313 -11.12 2.44 3.74
CA ILE A 313 -10.95 1.04 3.35
C ILE A 313 -10.93 0.12 4.57
N ARG A 314 -10.23 0.51 5.64
CA ARG A 314 -10.18 -0.30 6.88
C ARG A 314 -11.57 -0.55 7.45
N ASN A 315 -12.46 0.42 7.35
CA ASN A 315 -13.84 0.35 7.87
C ASN A 315 -14.81 -0.40 6.94
N GLN A 316 -14.40 -0.75 5.71
CA GLN A 316 -15.20 -1.65 4.86
C GLN A 316 -15.26 -3.06 5.47
N PRO A 317 -16.35 -3.81 5.28
CA PRO A 317 -16.54 -5.15 5.81
C PRO A 317 -15.52 -6.17 5.30
#